data_d38c9209895b494cfcdee192a78c919d
#
_entry.id   d38c9209895b494cfcdee192a78c919d
#
_cell.length_a   1.000
_cell.length_b   1.000
_cell.length_c   1.000
_cell.angle_alpha   90.00
_cell.angle_beta   90.00
_cell.angle_gamma   90.00
#
_symmetry.space_group_name_H-M   'P 1'
#
loop_
_entity.id
_entity.type
_entity.pdbx_description
1 polymer ?
#
loop_
_entity_poly.entity_id
_entity_poly.type
_entity_poly.pdbx_seq_one_letter_code
_entity_poly.pdbx_strand_id
1 'polypeptide(L)'
;MNEIGLLQNYLLVGAILFGLGMIGFFARRNMIVMFLCAEMMLQGVSISLVSWGRYHNDWGGQTLVIFMLTVAACEAAIALAMFVALYQRSRSLDIAYWHDLREDNLPAYTDHEIPELTDAPPQHWPTLTTAGVEPQHNLYEETHRSRV
;
A
#
# COMPACT_ATOMS: atom_id res chain seq x y z
N MET A 1 4.64 -38.90 13.95
CA MET A 1 3.63 -37.91 13.49
C MET A 1 3.03 -38.47 12.22
N ASN A 2 1.70 -38.53 12.13
CA ASN A 2 1.05 -39.07 10.95
C ASN A 2 1.30 -38.15 9.75
N GLU A 3 1.76 -38.65 8.62
CA GLU A 3 2.06 -37.86 7.43
C GLU A 3 0.85 -37.06 6.95
N ILE A 4 -0.35 -37.61 7.09
CA ILE A 4 -1.62 -36.92 6.81
C ILE A 4 -1.80 -35.71 7.73
N GLY A 5 -1.49 -35.81 9.01
CA GLY A 5 -1.58 -34.69 9.94
C GLY A 5 -0.60 -33.55 9.61
N LEU A 6 0.60 -33.90 9.15
CA LEU A 6 1.57 -32.93 8.67
C LEU A 6 1.05 -32.20 7.41
N LEU A 7 0.54 -32.95 6.43
CA LEU A 7 -0.04 -32.37 5.24
C LEU A 7 -1.17 -31.38 5.58
N GLN A 8 -2.10 -31.79 6.43
CA GLN A 8 -3.22 -30.93 6.86
C GLN A 8 -2.75 -29.65 7.53
N ASN A 9 -1.75 -29.73 8.43
CA ASN A 9 -1.20 -28.56 9.09
C ASN A 9 -0.54 -27.57 8.11
N TYR A 10 0.24 -28.05 7.16
CA TYR A 10 0.87 -27.17 6.16
C TYR A 10 -0.15 -26.59 5.19
N LEU A 11 -1.16 -27.32 4.78
CA LEU A 11 -2.25 -26.80 3.98
C LEU A 11 -3.04 -25.72 4.74
N LEU A 12 -3.30 -25.95 6.02
CA LEU A 12 -3.97 -24.95 6.87
C LEU A 12 -3.13 -23.66 6.97
N VAL A 13 -1.84 -23.77 7.23
CA VAL A 13 -0.93 -22.60 7.27
C VAL A 13 -0.91 -21.89 5.92
N GLY A 14 -0.81 -22.62 4.81
CA GLY A 14 -0.88 -22.06 3.47
C GLY A 14 -2.19 -21.32 3.20
N ALA A 15 -3.32 -21.92 3.60
CA ALA A 15 -4.64 -21.30 3.47
C ALA A 15 -4.78 -20.01 4.32
N ILE A 16 -4.26 -20.02 5.55
CA ILE A 16 -4.27 -18.84 6.43
C ILE A 16 -3.42 -17.72 5.82
N LEU A 17 -2.21 -18.01 5.36
CA LEU A 17 -1.34 -17.02 4.70
C LEU A 17 -1.99 -16.45 3.45
N PHE A 18 -2.60 -17.30 2.62
CA PHE A 18 -3.33 -16.86 1.45
C PHE A 18 -4.50 -15.95 1.81
N GLY A 19 -5.32 -16.34 2.78
CA GLY A 19 -6.47 -15.57 3.24
C GLY A 19 -6.08 -14.22 3.84
N LEU A 20 -5.02 -14.18 4.66
CA LEU A 20 -4.51 -12.92 5.23
C LEU A 20 -3.96 -12.01 4.12
N GLY A 21 -3.23 -12.56 3.15
CA GLY A 21 -2.75 -11.82 1.98
C GLY A 21 -3.91 -11.24 1.18
N MET A 22 -4.96 -12.02 0.93
CA MET A 22 -6.14 -11.57 0.21
C MET A 22 -6.87 -10.44 0.94
N ILE A 23 -7.08 -10.58 2.25
CA ILE A 23 -7.69 -9.52 3.07
C ILE A 23 -6.84 -8.25 3.03
N GLY A 24 -5.52 -8.36 3.22
CA GLY A 24 -4.61 -7.21 3.19
C GLY A 24 -4.57 -6.53 1.84
N PHE A 25 -4.64 -7.30 0.74
CA PHE A 25 -4.65 -6.78 -0.62
C PHE A 25 -5.86 -5.88 -0.91
N PHE A 26 -7.05 -6.29 -0.47
CA PHE A 26 -8.27 -5.49 -0.66
C PHE A 26 -8.46 -4.39 0.39
N ALA A 27 -7.88 -4.55 1.57
CA ALA A 27 -8.04 -3.59 2.67
C ALA A 27 -7.11 -2.37 2.55
N ARG A 28 -6.08 -2.42 1.72
CA ARG A 28 -5.06 -1.37 1.64
C ARG A 28 -4.96 -0.80 0.23
N ARG A 29 -4.82 0.53 0.15
CA ARG A 29 -4.66 1.26 -1.11
C ARG A 29 -3.19 1.55 -1.47
N ASN A 30 -2.27 1.28 -0.56
CA ASN A 30 -0.84 1.51 -0.77
C ASN A 30 -0.26 0.40 -1.65
N MET A 31 0.33 0.77 -2.78
CA MET A 31 0.89 -0.17 -3.77
C MET A 31 1.93 -1.12 -3.17
N ILE A 32 2.80 -0.64 -2.26
CA ILE A 32 3.80 -1.50 -1.59
C ILE A 32 3.11 -2.56 -0.75
N VAL A 33 2.10 -2.17 0.04
CA VAL A 33 1.38 -3.10 0.91
C VAL A 33 0.61 -4.12 0.07
N MET A 34 -0.03 -3.69 -1.02
CA MET A 34 -0.72 -4.59 -1.95
C MET A 34 0.27 -5.61 -2.56
N PHE A 35 1.44 -5.16 -2.97
CA PHE A 35 2.48 -6.05 -3.49
C PHE A 35 2.95 -7.08 -2.44
N LEU A 36 3.22 -6.63 -1.20
CA LEU A 36 3.59 -7.53 -0.10
C LEU A 36 2.48 -8.54 0.22
N CYS A 37 1.22 -8.13 0.11
CA CYS A 37 0.07 -9.03 0.29
C CYS A 37 0.00 -10.08 -0.84
N ALA A 38 0.26 -9.70 -2.09
CA ALA A 38 0.33 -10.63 -3.21
C ALA A 38 1.48 -11.65 -3.02
N GLU A 39 2.64 -11.19 -2.59
CA GLU A 39 3.77 -12.05 -2.21
C GLU A 39 3.38 -13.04 -1.11
N MET A 40 2.67 -12.59 -0.08
CA MET A 40 2.21 -13.45 1.00
C MET A 40 1.21 -14.51 0.51
N MET A 41 0.35 -14.19 -0.45
CA MET A 41 -0.53 -15.16 -1.11
C MET A 41 0.27 -16.21 -1.87
N LEU A 42 1.29 -15.81 -2.64
CA LEU A 42 2.19 -16.73 -3.34
C LEU A 42 2.93 -17.66 -2.38
N GLN A 43 3.39 -17.16 -1.23
CA GLN A 43 4.01 -17.99 -0.19
C GLN A 43 3.05 -19.03 0.36
N GLY A 44 1.77 -18.66 0.56
CA GLY A 44 0.73 -19.61 0.97
C GLY A 44 0.53 -20.75 -0.03
N VAL A 45 0.50 -20.44 -1.31
CA VAL A 45 0.41 -21.44 -2.40
C VAL A 45 1.67 -22.30 -2.44
N SER A 46 2.85 -21.71 -2.30
CA SER A 46 4.14 -22.40 -2.30
C SER A 46 4.22 -23.47 -1.20
N ILE A 47 3.84 -23.12 0.03
CA ILE A 47 3.80 -24.06 1.15
C ILE A 47 2.86 -25.22 0.86
N SER A 48 1.69 -24.95 0.28
CA SER A 48 0.70 -25.97 -0.07
C SER A 48 1.23 -26.93 -1.14
N LEU A 49 1.92 -26.41 -2.16
CA LEU A 49 2.51 -27.23 -3.24
C LEU A 49 3.65 -28.13 -2.74
N VAL A 50 4.55 -27.59 -1.90
CA VAL A 50 5.64 -28.37 -1.30
C VAL A 50 5.07 -29.48 -0.42
N SER A 51 4.06 -29.19 0.39
CA SER A 51 3.42 -30.15 1.26
C SER A 51 2.74 -31.27 0.49
N TRP A 52 2.05 -30.93 -0.59
CA TRP A 52 1.38 -31.88 -1.47
C TRP A 52 2.39 -32.78 -2.18
N GLY A 53 3.46 -32.20 -2.76
CA GLY A 53 4.53 -32.95 -3.40
C GLY A 53 5.20 -33.92 -2.44
N ARG A 54 5.49 -33.50 -1.21
CA ARG A 54 6.05 -34.35 -0.17
C ARG A 54 5.14 -35.55 0.16
N TYR A 55 3.84 -35.29 0.31
CA TYR A 55 2.88 -36.34 0.65
C TYR A 55 2.80 -37.44 -0.45
N HIS A 56 2.85 -37.03 -1.71
CA HIS A 56 2.83 -37.93 -2.84
C HIS A 56 4.22 -38.49 -3.22
N ASN A 57 5.26 -38.14 -2.48
CA ASN A 57 6.64 -38.50 -2.76
C ASN A 57 7.08 -38.10 -4.19
N ASP A 58 6.59 -36.91 -4.62
CA ASP A 58 6.86 -36.33 -5.94
C ASP A 58 7.64 -35.01 -5.77
N TRP A 59 8.71 -34.89 -6.55
CA TRP A 59 9.55 -33.66 -6.53
C TRP A 59 8.99 -32.52 -7.38
N GLY A 60 7.91 -32.76 -8.11
CA GLY A 60 7.28 -31.73 -8.96
C GLY A 60 6.87 -30.48 -8.20
N GLY A 61 6.28 -30.63 -7.00
CA GLY A 61 5.90 -29.52 -6.16
C GLY A 61 7.08 -28.65 -5.69
N GLN A 62 8.17 -29.29 -5.25
CA GLN A 62 9.39 -28.59 -4.84
C GLN A 62 10.05 -27.86 -6.00
N THR A 63 10.15 -28.51 -7.17
CA THR A 63 10.72 -27.90 -8.37
C THR A 63 9.93 -26.68 -8.80
N LEU A 64 8.59 -26.79 -8.81
CA LEU A 64 7.73 -25.65 -9.15
C LEU A 64 7.90 -24.48 -8.19
N VAL A 65 8.01 -24.76 -6.87
CA VAL A 65 8.21 -23.70 -5.87
C VAL A 65 9.56 -23.01 -6.03
N ILE A 66 10.63 -23.71 -6.41
CA ILE A 66 11.92 -23.08 -6.71
C ILE A 66 11.78 -22.08 -7.86
N PHE A 67 11.06 -22.45 -8.93
CA PHE A 67 10.76 -21.51 -10.02
C PHE A 67 9.92 -20.33 -9.55
N MET A 68 8.87 -20.56 -8.76
CA MET A 68 8.03 -19.48 -8.20
C MET A 68 8.85 -18.51 -7.37
N LEU A 69 9.73 -18.99 -6.49
CA LEU A 69 10.61 -18.12 -5.67
C LEU A 69 11.58 -17.32 -6.52
N THR A 70 12.12 -17.92 -7.59
CA THR A 70 13.03 -17.21 -8.50
C THR A 70 12.30 -16.08 -9.24
N VAL A 71 11.09 -16.34 -9.74
CA VAL A 71 10.26 -15.34 -10.41
C VAL A 71 9.85 -14.25 -9.42
N ALA A 72 9.38 -14.61 -8.21
CA ALA A 72 9.00 -13.68 -7.17
C ALA A 72 10.15 -12.73 -6.79
N ALA A 73 11.38 -13.25 -6.67
CA ALA A 73 12.55 -12.42 -6.40
C ALA A 73 12.82 -11.40 -7.53
N CYS A 74 12.67 -11.81 -8.79
CA CYS A 74 12.79 -10.90 -9.94
C CYS A 74 11.67 -9.84 -9.96
N GLU A 75 10.43 -10.25 -9.70
CA GLU A 75 9.27 -9.35 -9.62
C GLU A 75 9.45 -8.32 -8.49
N ALA A 76 9.93 -8.76 -7.32
CA ALA A 76 10.19 -7.88 -6.19
C ALA A 76 11.22 -6.79 -6.53
N ALA A 77 12.29 -7.14 -7.24
CA ALA A 77 13.31 -6.18 -7.66
C ALA A 77 12.73 -5.12 -8.63
N ILE A 78 11.94 -5.55 -9.61
CA ILE A 78 11.29 -4.67 -10.58
C ILE A 78 10.23 -3.80 -9.89
N ALA A 79 9.41 -4.38 -9.03
CA ALA A 79 8.38 -3.67 -8.29
C ALA A 79 8.96 -2.57 -7.40
N LEU A 80 10.04 -2.87 -6.65
CA LEU A 80 10.71 -1.88 -5.82
C LEU A 80 11.28 -0.73 -6.66
N ALA A 81 11.91 -1.02 -7.80
CA ALA A 81 12.41 0.01 -8.71
C ALA A 81 11.26 0.89 -9.23
N MET A 82 10.15 0.28 -9.61
CA MET A 82 8.96 0.99 -10.06
C MET A 82 8.35 1.85 -8.94
N PHE A 83 8.22 1.34 -7.71
CA PHE A 83 7.70 2.11 -6.58
C PHE A 83 8.58 3.33 -6.26
N VAL A 84 9.90 3.17 -6.31
CA VAL A 84 10.83 4.29 -6.13
C VAL A 84 10.63 5.34 -7.22
N ALA A 85 10.53 4.93 -8.47
CA ALA A 85 10.30 5.85 -9.60
C ALA A 85 8.95 6.58 -9.48
N LEU A 86 7.88 5.86 -9.13
CA LEU A 86 6.56 6.43 -8.93
C LEU A 86 6.56 7.43 -7.76
N TYR A 87 7.18 7.06 -6.62
CA TYR A 87 7.28 7.93 -5.47
C TYR A 87 8.08 9.21 -5.74
N GLN A 88 9.16 9.11 -6.51
CA GLN A 88 9.94 10.28 -6.92
C GLN A 88 9.12 11.26 -7.77
N ARG A 89 8.21 10.74 -8.58
CA ARG A 89 7.37 11.55 -9.49
C ARG A 89 6.17 12.17 -8.78
N SER A 90 5.44 11.42 -7.98
CA SER A 90 4.15 11.83 -7.41
C SER A 90 4.18 12.09 -5.91
N ARG A 91 5.24 11.66 -5.21
CA ARG A 91 5.34 11.67 -3.74
C ARG A 91 4.24 10.86 -3.04
N SER A 92 3.44 10.11 -3.80
CA SER A 92 2.37 9.25 -3.30
C SER A 92 2.49 7.85 -3.90
N LEU A 93 2.23 6.82 -3.09
CA LEU A 93 2.11 5.42 -3.51
C LEU A 93 0.66 4.93 -3.35
N ASP A 94 -0.27 5.85 -3.17
CA ASP A 94 -1.69 5.53 -3.13
C ASP A 94 -2.20 5.24 -4.55
N ILE A 95 -2.86 4.09 -4.71
CA ILE A 95 -3.42 3.67 -6.00
C ILE A 95 -4.49 4.64 -6.50
N ALA A 96 -5.22 5.30 -5.58
CA ALA A 96 -6.25 6.27 -5.93
C ALA A 96 -5.67 7.51 -6.62
N TYR A 97 -4.44 7.91 -6.28
CA TYR A 97 -3.76 9.03 -6.94
C TYR A 97 -3.52 8.79 -8.43
N TRP A 98 -3.38 7.52 -8.84
CA TRP A 98 -3.11 7.13 -10.23
C TRP A 98 -4.38 6.93 -11.06
N HIS A 99 -5.55 7.17 -10.48
CA HIS A 99 -6.83 7.18 -11.18
C HIS A 99 -6.95 8.32 -12.22
N ASP A 100 -6.02 9.28 -12.19
CA ASP A 100 -5.94 10.35 -13.19
C ASP A 100 -5.49 9.90 -14.60
N LEU A 101 -5.13 8.63 -14.77
CA LEU A 101 -4.90 8.01 -16.09
C LEU A 101 -6.19 7.68 -16.84
N ARG A 102 -7.30 8.29 -16.46
CA ARG A 102 -8.58 8.16 -17.17
C ARG A 102 -8.64 9.06 -18.40
N GLU A 103 -9.56 8.74 -19.29
CA GLU A 103 -9.87 9.56 -20.45
C GLU A 103 -10.31 10.97 -20.03
N ASP A 104 -9.91 11.99 -20.77
CA ASP A 104 -10.18 13.42 -20.49
C ASP A 104 -11.66 13.78 -20.32
N ASN A 105 -12.58 12.89 -20.73
CA ASN A 105 -14.03 13.08 -20.69
C ASN A 105 -14.71 12.56 -19.41
N LEU A 106 -13.97 11.91 -18.51
CA LEU A 106 -14.55 11.37 -17.27
C LEU A 106 -14.32 12.36 -16.11
N PRO A 107 -15.35 12.62 -15.27
CA PRO A 107 -15.20 13.51 -14.12
C PRO A 107 -14.18 12.94 -13.12
N ALA A 108 -13.46 13.82 -12.40
CA ALA A 108 -12.50 13.42 -11.38
C ALA A 108 -13.21 12.59 -10.32
N TYR A 109 -12.72 11.35 -10.08
CA TYR A 109 -13.18 10.56 -8.95
C TYR A 109 -12.68 11.22 -7.68
N THR A 110 -13.56 11.80 -6.93
CA THR A 110 -13.30 12.27 -5.57
C THR A 110 -13.83 11.22 -4.62
N ASP A 111 -12.96 10.56 -3.89
CA ASP A 111 -13.35 9.65 -2.83
C ASP A 111 -13.84 10.47 -1.63
N HIS A 112 -15.13 10.45 -1.41
CA HIS A 112 -15.76 11.17 -0.30
C HIS A 112 -15.94 10.30 0.95
N GLU A 113 -15.62 9.01 0.88
CA GLU A 113 -15.94 8.06 1.95
C GLU A 113 -14.91 8.04 3.09
N ILE A 114 -13.66 8.38 2.82
CA ILE A 114 -12.61 8.38 3.85
C ILE A 114 -11.85 9.70 3.74
N PRO A 115 -11.80 10.51 4.82
CA PRO A 115 -10.90 11.64 4.85
C PRO A 115 -9.48 11.08 4.81
N GLU A 116 -8.88 11.05 3.63
CA GLU A 116 -7.45 10.78 3.51
C GLU A 116 -6.72 11.88 4.28
N LEU A 117 -5.69 11.46 5.03
CA LEU A 117 -4.64 12.37 5.45
C LEU A 117 -3.92 12.83 4.17
N THR A 118 -4.62 13.62 3.39
CA THR A 118 -3.99 14.35 2.32
C THR A 118 -2.99 15.26 3.00
N ASP A 119 -1.77 15.38 2.48
CA ASP A 119 -0.87 16.50 2.73
C ASP A 119 -1.51 17.79 2.17
N ALA A 120 -2.79 17.98 2.46
CA ALA A 120 -3.44 19.26 2.25
C ALA A 120 -2.65 20.27 3.08
N PRO A 121 -2.23 21.39 2.50
CA PRO A 121 -1.60 22.45 3.27
C PRO A 121 -2.49 22.68 4.49
N PRO A 122 -1.90 22.83 5.69
CA PRO A 122 -2.64 22.93 6.93
C PRO A 122 -3.80 23.90 6.72
N GLN A 123 -5.03 23.40 6.90
CA GLN A 123 -6.21 24.23 6.73
C GLN A 123 -5.98 25.44 7.64
N HIS A 124 -5.81 26.58 7.03
CA HIS A 124 -5.74 27.83 7.76
C HIS A 124 -7.13 28.05 8.37
N TRP A 125 -7.30 27.54 9.59
CA TRP A 125 -8.52 27.81 10.34
C TRP A 125 -8.65 29.33 10.45
N PRO A 126 -9.78 29.90 10.08
CA PRO A 126 -9.97 31.31 10.24
C PRO A 126 -9.73 31.63 11.72
N THR A 127 -8.66 32.38 11.99
CA THR A 127 -8.39 32.91 13.32
C THR A 127 -9.55 33.85 13.65
N LEU A 128 -10.29 33.49 14.70
CA LEU A 128 -11.33 34.37 15.21
C LEU A 128 -10.68 35.72 15.54
N THR A 129 -11.13 36.76 14.84
CA THR A 129 -10.74 38.13 15.17
C THR A 129 -11.21 38.44 16.59
N THR A 130 -10.31 38.89 17.46
CA THR A 130 -10.66 39.34 18.79
C THR A 130 -11.73 40.43 18.68
N ALA A 131 -12.91 40.17 19.30
CA ALA A 131 -14.05 41.10 19.32
C ALA A 131 -14.75 41.37 17.95
N GLY A 132 -14.57 40.52 16.93
CA GLY A 132 -15.31 40.62 15.65
C GLY A 132 -14.97 41.85 14.79
N VAL A 133 -13.94 42.58 15.11
CA VAL A 133 -13.43 43.71 14.33
C VAL A 133 -11.97 43.48 14.02
N GLU A 134 -11.64 43.42 12.72
CA GLU A 134 -10.25 43.35 12.27
C GLU A 134 -9.53 44.64 12.71
N PRO A 135 -8.43 44.55 13.49
CA PRO A 135 -7.70 45.73 13.88
C PRO A 135 -7.22 46.46 12.64
N GLN A 136 -7.57 47.72 12.49
CA GLN A 136 -7.10 48.53 11.37
C GLN A 136 -5.58 48.57 11.40
N HIS A 137 -4.97 48.14 10.29
CA HIS A 137 -3.53 48.15 10.11
C HIS A 137 -3.02 49.60 10.23
N ASN A 138 -2.41 49.93 11.35
CA ASN A 138 -1.83 51.26 11.58
C ASN A 138 -0.43 51.27 10.95
N LEU A 139 -0.33 51.76 9.74
CA LEU A 139 0.95 51.96 9.02
C LEU A 139 1.99 52.72 9.86
N TYR A 140 1.56 53.47 10.87
CA TYR A 140 2.44 54.19 11.76
C TYR A 140 3.17 53.29 12.76
N GLU A 141 2.60 52.16 13.17
CA GLU A 141 3.23 51.23 14.10
C GLU A 141 4.27 50.33 13.40
N GLU A 142 4.08 50.01 12.14
CA GLU A 142 5.05 49.22 11.37
C GLU A 142 6.34 50.00 11.12
N THR A 143 6.26 51.31 10.85
CA THR A 143 7.44 52.14 10.63
C THR A 143 8.26 52.39 11.90
N HIS A 144 7.69 52.21 13.09
CA HIS A 144 8.42 52.36 14.35
C HIS A 144 9.00 51.03 14.87
N ARG A 145 8.40 49.87 14.57
CA ARG A 145 8.96 48.57 14.97
C ARG A 145 10.19 48.15 14.18
N SER A 146 10.43 48.69 13.00
CA SER A 146 11.61 48.39 12.18
C SER A 146 12.88 49.14 12.59
N ARG A 147 12.85 49.92 13.71
CA ARG A 147 13.97 50.71 14.17
C ARG A 147 14.47 50.38 15.58
N VAL A 148 14.15 49.16 16.11
CA VAL A 148 14.74 48.69 17.37
C VAL A 148 15.60 47.45 17.07
#